data_7cf888d80ee3d8ca92be43bcd0ce45d8
#
_entry.id   7cf888d80ee3d8ca92be43bcd0ce45d8
#
_cell.length_a   1.000
_cell.length_b   1.000
_cell.length_c   1.000
_cell.angle_alpha   90.00
_cell.angle_beta   90.00
_cell.angle_gamma   90.00
#
_symmetry.space_group_name_H-M   'P 1'
#
loop_
_entity.id
_entity.type
_entity.pdbx_description
1 polymer ?
#
loop_
_entity_poly.entity_id
_entity_poly.type
_entity_poly.pdbx_seq_one_letter_code
_entity_poly.pdbx_strand_id
1 'polypeptide(L)'
;GCTVGTTMTITDKVVPNLVGVDIGCGMETARIREDHLELQKLDKLIYAKIPSGFNIREKEHKLNDDIDLTELRCLRPGLINLDRAVRSLGTLGGGNHFIEVDKDEEGTLYVVIHSGSRHLGLEVAEHYQEQAYRSLNGASRKDIKNLIQDYKRRGKEKEIEAAVAGAKARNRTDIPKALAYCQGEL
;
A
#
# COMPACT_ATOMS: atom_id res chain seq x y z
N GLY A 1 -12.77 2.12 -10.38
CA GLY A 1 -11.49 2.79 -10.54
C GLY A 1 -11.53 3.80 -11.68
N CYS A 2 -10.58 4.71 -11.70
CA CYS A 2 -10.37 5.64 -12.81
C CYS A 2 -9.25 5.13 -13.73
N THR A 3 -9.20 5.69 -14.93
CA THR A 3 -8.12 5.41 -15.89
C THR A 3 -6.78 5.91 -15.35
N VAL A 4 -5.70 5.18 -15.61
CA VAL A 4 -4.33 5.60 -15.30
C VAL A 4 -4.02 6.90 -16.07
N GLY A 5 -3.34 7.84 -15.42
CA GLY A 5 -3.02 9.15 -15.99
C GLY A 5 -4.15 10.20 -15.90
N THR A 6 -5.23 9.91 -15.20
CA THR A 6 -6.29 10.88 -14.95
C THR A 6 -5.81 11.95 -13.97
N THR A 7 -5.99 13.21 -14.34
CA THR A 7 -5.81 14.37 -13.46
C THR A 7 -7.15 15.01 -13.16
N MET A 8 -7.34 15.48 -11.94
CA MET A 8 -8.60 16.09 -11.51
C MET A 8 -8.32 17.24 -10.55
N THR A 9 -8.93 18.40 -10.79
CA THR A 9 -8.93 19.50 -9.83
C THR A 9 -10.08 19.29 -8.84
N ILE A 10 -9.76 19.29 -7.56
CA ILE A 10 -10.72 19.24 -6.46
C ILE A 10 -10.46 20.42 -5.52
N THR A 11 -11.52 20.98 -4.94
CA THR A 11 -11.43 22.18 -4.10
C THR A 11 -11.73 21.90 -2.63
N ASP A 12 -12.92 21.42 -2.34
CA ASP A 12 -13.48 21.26 -0.98
C ASP A 12 -13.84 19.82 -0.62
N LYS A 13 -13.51 18.86 -1.49
CA LYS A 13 -13.88 17.46 -1.32
C LYS A 13 -12.69 16.55 -1.56
N VAL A 14 -12.70 15.40 -0.93
CA VAL A 14 -11.74 14.32 -1.15
C VAL A 14 -12.50 13.06 -1.52
N VAL A 15 -12.02 12.35 -2.55
CA VAL A 15 -12.55 11.05 -2.94
C VAL A 15 -11.41 10.02 -2.80
N PRO A 16 -11.27 9.37 -1.63
CA PRO A 16 -10.13 8.52 -1.30
C PRO A 16 -9.88 7.42 -2.34
N ASN A 17 -10.95 6.82 -2.87
CA ASN A 17 -10.85 5.74 -3.86
C ASN A 17 -10.28 6.19 -5.22
N LEU A 18 -10.19 7.51 -5.48
CA LEU A 18 -9.56 8.05 -6.69
C LEU A 18 -8.03 8.19 -6.56
N VAL A 19 -7.50 8.15 -5.33
CA VAL A 19 -6.05 8.16 -5.11
C VAL A 19 -5.39 6.93 -5.72
N GLY A 20 -6.13 5.85 -5.88
CA GLY A 20 -5.70 4.64 -6.57
C GLY A 20 -5.49 3.47 -5.60
N VAL A 21 -5.34 2.29 -6.20
CA VAL A 21 -5.08 1.03 -5.47
C VAL A 21 -3.57 0.70 -5.42
N ASP A 22 -2.78 1.40 -6.22
CA ASP A 22 -1.34 1.21 -6.33
C ASP A 22 -0.61 2.26 -5.47
N ILE A 23 -0.78 2.10 -4.18
CA ILE A 23 -0.23 3.01 -3.18
C ILE A 23 1.28 2.79 -3.06
N GLY A 24 2.05 3.89 -3.18
CA GLY A 24 3.51 3.87 -3.08
C GLY A 24 4.21 3.54 -4.39
N CYS A 25 3.58 3.76 -5.55
CA CYS A 25 4.25 3.76 -6.83
C CYS A 25 5.22 4.94 -6.94
N GLY A 26 6.35 4.68 -7.57
CA GLY A 26 7.37 5.67 -7.84
C GLY A 26 8.04 5.43 -9.18
N MET A 27 8.72 6.46 -9.64
CA MET A 27 9.55 6.41 -10.84
C MET A 27 10.99 6.75 -10.49
N GLU A 28 11.91 5.99 -11.03
CA GLU A 28 13.34 6.25 -10.93
C GLU A 28 13.92 6.35 -12.34
N THR A 29 14.75 7.35 -12.56
CA THR A 29 15.43 7.56 -13.84
C THR A 29 16.93 7.62 -13.62
N ALA A 30 17.66 6.73 -14.28
CA ALA A 30 19.11 6.67 -14.23
C ALA A 30 19.72 6.96 -15.61
N ARG A 31 20.60 7.96 -15.67
CA ARG A 31 21.40 8.23 -16.87
C ARG A 31 22.42 7.13 -17.08
N ILE A 32 22.46 6.58 -18.29
CA ILE A 32 23.48 5.61 -18.73
C ILE A 32 24.71 6.38 -19.22
N ARG A 33 25.90 5.94 -18.83
CA ARG A 33 27.15 6.59 -19.23
C ARG A 33 27.59 6.22 -20.62
N GLU A 34 27.18 5.04 -21.08
CA GLU A 34 27.45 4.50 -22.40
C GLU A 34 26.54 5.18 -23.43
N ASP A 35 27.04 5.40 -24.62
CA ASP A 35 26.33 5.95 -25.78
C ASP A 35 25.55 4.88 -26.55
N HIS A 36 25.81 3.62 -26.26
CA HIS A 36 25.18 2.45 -26.88
C HIS A 36 24.81 1.39 -25.85
N LEU A 37 23.65 0.79 -26.03
CA LEU A 37 23.15 -0.30 -25.20
C LEU A 37 22.62 -1.45 -26.04
N GLU A 38 23.08 -2.67 -25.74
CA GLU A 38 22.59 -3.90 -26.36
C GLU A 38 21.23 -4.29 -25.77
N LEU A 39 20.13 -3.77 -26.33
CA LEU A 39 18.78 -3.96 -25.81
C LEU A 39 18.40 -5.43 -25.62
N GLN A 40 18.78 -6.32 -26.54
CA GLN A 40 18.52 -7.76 -26.41
C GLN A 40 19.22 -8.39 -25.19
N LYS A 41 20.41 -7.91 -24.87
CA LYS A 41 21.17 -8.39 -23.71
C LYS A 41 20.53 -7.87 -22.40
N LEU A 42 20.11 -6.60 -22.43
CA LEU A 42 19.38 -6.01 -21.32
C LEU A 42 18.06 -6.75 -21.05
N ASP A 43 17.27 -7.01 -22.09
CA ASP A 43 16.01 -7.75 -21.98
C ASP A 43 16.20 -9.14 -21.34
N LYS A 44 17.18 -9.90 -21.82
CA LYS A 44 17.54 -11.20 -21.23
C LYS A 44 17.95 -11.09 -19.77
N LEU A 45 18.70 -10.04 -19.43
CA LEU A 45 19.14 -9.80 -18.05
C LEU A 45 17.96 -9.45 -17.13
N ILE A 46 17.07 -8.56 -17.58
CA ILE A 46 15.85 -8.19 -16.86
C ILE A 46 15.02 -9.45 -16.61
N TYR A 47 14.73 -10.21 -17.66
CA TYR A 47 13.94 -11.43 -17.55
C TYR A 47 14.54 -12.46 -16.58
N ALA A 48 15.87 -12.61 -16.58
CA ALA A 48 16.56 -13.57 -15.74
C ALA A 48 16.72 -13.13 -14.28
N LYS A 49 16.73 -11.83 -13.99
CA LYS A 49 17.14 -11.28 -12.68
C LYS A 49 16.08 -10.52 -11.94
N ILE A 50 15.03 -10.06 -12.62
CA ILE A 50 13.98 -9.20 -12.03
C ILE A 50 12.65 -9.94 -12.05
N PRO A 51 12.20 -10.50 -10.92
CA PRO A 51 10.89 -11.11 -10.83
C PRO A 51 9.79 -10.08 -11.15
N SER A 52 8.76 -10.50 -11.88
CA SER A 52 7.65 -9.65 -12.30
C SER A 52 6.29 -10.28 -11.95
N GLY A 53 5.20 -9.53 -12.10
CA GLY A 53 3.87 -9.97 -11.74
C GLY A 53 3.75 -10.24 -10.24
N PHE A 54 3.24 -11.40 -9.88
CA PHE A 54 3.11 -11.85 -8.49
C PHE A 54 4.39 -12.48 -7.92
N ASN A 55 5.40 -12.70 -8.76
CA ASN A 55 6.64 -13.33 -8.33
C ASN A 55 7.46 -12.38 -7.45
N ILE A 56 8.10 -12.96 -6.45
CA ILE A 56 9.02 -12.28 -5.54
C ILE A 56 10.34 -13.07 -5.51
N ARG A 57 11.36 -12.54 -4.84
CA ARG A 57 12.64 -13.21 -4.67
C ARG A 57 12.50 -14.40 -3.71
N GLU A 58 13.30 -15.43 -3.92
CA GLU A 58 13.41 -16.55 -2.98
C GLU A 58 14.05 -16.12 -1.65
N LYS A 59 15.00 -15.19 -1.73
CA LYS A 59 15.70 -14.60 -0.58
C LYS A 59 15.57 -13.09 -0.63
N GLU A 60 15.66 -12.45 0.52
CA GLU A 60 15.70 -10.99 0.62
C GLU A 60 16.89 -10.39 -0.14
N HIS A 61 16.72 -9.18 -0.60
CA HIS A 61 17.78 -8.44 -1.27
C HIS A 61 18.63 -7.69 -0.23
N LYS A 62 19.94 -7.60 -0.47
CA LYS A 62 20.89 -6.93 0.44
C LYS A 62 20.52 -5.49 0.81
N LEU A 63 19.80 -4.78 -0.05
CA LEU A 63 19.34 -3.41 0.22
C LEU A 63 18.17 -3.37 1.24
N ASN A 64 17.69 -4.51 1.74
CA ASN A 64 16.75 -4.49 2.85
C ASN A 64 17.37 -3.94 4.16
N ASP A 65 18.68 -4.04 4.30
CA ASP A 65 19.40 -3.48 5.45
C ASP A 65 19.29 -1.95 5.53
N ASP A 66 18.99 -1.29 4.40
CA ASP A 66 18.80 0.16 4.29
C ASP A 66 17.34 0.60 4.55
N ILE A 67 16.42 -0.35 4.78
CA ILE A 67 14.98 -0.09 4.90
C ILE A 67 14.47 -0.59 6.25
N ASP A 68 14.11 0.34 7.14
CA ASP A 68 13.51 -0.01 8.42
C ASP A 68 11.98 -0.09 8.34
N LEU A 69 11.46 -1.29 8.10
CA LEU A 69 10.01 -1.54 8.10
C LEU A 69 9.39 -1.47 9.50
N THR A 70 10.19 -1.41 10.57
CA THR A 70 9.66 -1.28 11.95
C THR A 70 9.10 0.11 12.23
N GLU A 71 9.45 1.11 11.41
CA GLU A 71 8.87 2.45 11.47
C GLU A 71 7.40 2.51 11.02
N LEU A 72 6.88 1.45 10.41
CA LEU A 72 5.48 1.39 10.02
C LEU A 72 4.57 1.40 11.25
N ARG A 73 3.83 2.51 11.46
CA ARG A 73 2.90 2.67 12.59
C ARG A 73 1.82 1.58 12.65
N CYS A 74 1.45 1.02 11.51
CA CYS A 74 0.47 -0.07 11.40
C CYS A 74 1.09 -1.47 11.52
N LEU A 75 2.39 -1.57 11.84
CA LEU A 75 3.04 -2.87 11.98
C LEU A 75 2.47 -3.64 13.17
N ARG A 76 1.66 -4.64 12.88
CA ARG A 76 1.06 -5.55 13.86
C ARG A 76 1.12 -6.98 13.34
N PRO A 77 1.28 -7.98 14.21
CA PRO A 77 1.24 -9.38 13.80
C PRO A 77 -0.02 -9.72 12.99
N GLY A 78 0.17 -10.28 11.81
CA GLY A 78 -0.93 -10.71 10.94
C GLY A 78 -1.59 -9.61 10.09
N LEU A 79 -1.13 -8.34 10.19
CA LEU A 79 -1.62 -7.25 9.37
C LEU A 79 -0.77 -7.06 8.12
N ILE A 80 0.54 -6.97 8.30
CA ILE A 80 1.52 -6.79 7.22
C ILE A 80 2.29 -8.09 7.02
N ASN A 81 2.39 -8.53 5.79
CA ASN A 81 3.21 -9.69 5.43
C ASN A 81 4.67 -9.25 5.21
N LEU A 82 5.43 -9.14 6.32
CA LEU A 82 6.81 -8.70 6.29
C LEU A 82 7.72 -9.59 5.43
N ASP A 83 7.57 -10.91 5.49
CA ASP A 83 8.34 -11.84 4.66
C ASP A 83 8.14 -11.56 3.17
N ARG A 84 6.89 -11.28 2.76
CA ARG A 84 6.60 -10.86 1.40
C ARG A 84 7.20 -9.49 1.09
N ALA A 85 7.11 -8.53 1.98
CA ALA A 85 7.62 -7.17 1.78
C ALA A 85 9.14 -7.19 1.52
N VAL A 86 9.92 -7.83 2.40
CA VAL A 86 11.39 -7.89 2.28
C VAL A 86 11.84 -8.66 1.04
N ARG A 87 11.15 -9.74 0.66
CA ARG A 87 11.46 -10.50 -0.56
C ARG A 87 10.95 -9.85 -1.85
N SER A 88 10.14 -8.80 -1.74
CA SER A 88 9.63 -8.05 -2.90
C SER A 88 10.57 -6.94 -3.36
N LEU A 89 11.55 -6.54 -2.55
CA LEU A 89 12.51 -5.51 -2.92
C LEU A 89 13.32 -5.92 -4.18
N GLY A 90 13.43 -4.99 -5.12
CA GLY A 90 14.11 -5.23 -6.41
C GLY A 90 13.33 -6.16 -7.34
N THR A 91 12.00 -6.25 -7.20
CA THR A 91 11.08 -6.90 -8.14
C THR A 91 10.26 -5.84 -8.86
N LEU A 92 9.87 -6.10 -10.10
CA LEU A 92 9.15 -5.11 -10.92
C LEU A 92 7.67 -5.00 -10.53
N GLY A 93 6.98 -6.12 -10.34
CA GLY A 93 5.54 -6.14 -10.20
C GLY A 93 4.79 -6.33 -11.50
N GLY A 94 3.53 -5.93 -11.48
CA GLY A 94 2.63 -6.07 -12.60
C GLY A 94 1.74 -4.84 -12.78
N GLY A 95 0.75 -4.97 -13.64
CA GLY A 95 -0.11 -3.84 -13.99
C GLY A 95 0.59 -2.86 -14.92
N ASN A 96 0.67 -1.60 -14.52
CA ASN A 96 1.33 -0.52 -15.26
C ASN A 96 2.82 -0.34 -14.93
N HIS A 97 3.44 -1.26 -14.21
CA HIS A 97 4.88 -1.21 -13.92
C HIS A 97 5.70 -1.58 -15.14
N PHE A 98 6.81 -0.88 -15.34
CA PHE A 98 7.68 -1.08 -16.50
C PHE A 98 9.15 -0.75 -16.21
N ILE A 99 10.00 -1.22 -17.08
CA ILE A 99 11.39 -0.81 -17.25
C ILE A 99 11.55 -0.45 -18.71
N GLU A 100 11.99 0.75 -19.02
CA GLU A 100 12.22 1.19 -20.38
C GLU A 100 13.56 1.89 -20.53
N VAL A 101 14.03 2.03 -21.76
CA VAL A 101 15.22 2.79 -22.11
C VAL A 101 14.82 3.88 -23.07
N ASP A 102 15.04 5.11 -22.64
CA ASP A 102 14.77 6.30 -23.42
C ASP A 102 16.05 6.90 -23.96
N LYS A 103 15.92 7.70 -25.01
CA LYS A 103 17.00 8.44 -25.62
C LYS A 103 16.57 9.88 -25.86
N ASP A 104 17.35 10.83 -25.36
CA ASP A 104 17.10 12.25 -25.61
C ASP A 104 17.58 12.71 -27.01
N GLU A 105 17.35 13.99 -27.32
CA GLU A 105 17.73 14.60 -28.60
C GLU A 105 19.25 14.64 -28.80
N GLU A 106 20.02 14.71 -27.71
CA GLU A 106 21.47 14.69 -27.71
C GLU A 106 22.05 13.28 -27.82
N GLY A 107 21.19 12.26 -27.75
CA GLY A 107 21.60 10.85 -27.85
C GLY A 107 21.94 10.20 -26.52
N THR A 108 21.75 10.88 -25.40
CA THR A 108 21.94 10.31 -24.05
C THR A 108 20.89 9.26 -23.75
N LEU A 109 21.32 8.15 -23.17
CA LEU A 109 20.41 7.05 -22.78
C LEU A 109 20.05 7.13 -21.31
N TYR A 110 18.80 6.79 -21.04
CA TYR A 110 18.24 6.72 -19.70
C TYR A 110 17.51 5.40 -19.49
N VAL A 111 17.68 4.79 -18.33
CA VAL A 111 16.79 3.71 -17.86
C VAL A 111 15.73 4.35 -16.97
N VAL A 112 14.48 4.12 -17.31
CA VAL A 112 13.33 4.58 -16.53
C VAL A 112 12.62 3.37 -15.96
N ILE A 113 12.39 3.37 -14.66
CA ILE A 113 11.74 2.28 -13.93
C ILE A 113 10.52 2.83 -13.23
N HIS A 114 9.36 2.27 -13.54
CA HIS A 114 8.13 2.47 -12.78
C HIS A 114 7.80 1.21 -12.00
N SER A 115 7.81 1.29 -10.69
CA SER A 115 7.43 0.19 -9.80
C SER A 115 6.68 0.73 -8.59
N GLY A 116 6.13 -0.14 -7.76
CA GLY A 116 5.32 0.23 -6.62
C GLY A 116 5.70 -0.49 -5.33
N SER A 117 4.85 -0.35 -4.33
CA SER A 117 5.04 -0.90 -2.99
C SER A 117 4.97 -2.43 -2.87
N ARG A 118 4.74 -3.13 -3.97
CA ARG A 118 4.73 -4.59 -4.04
C ARG A 118 3.79 -5.26 -3.03
N HIS A 119 2.54 -4.81 -2.96
CA HIS A 119 1.52 -5.27 -2.03
C HIS A 119 1.58 -4.63 -0.63
N LEU A 120 2.72 -4.20 -0.15
CA LEU A 120 2.85 -3.54 1.15
C LEU A 120 1.92 -2.31 1.25
N GLY A 121 1.94 -1.44 0.24
CA GLY A 121 1.08 -0.24 0.22
C GLY A 121 -0.41 -0.59 0.21
N LEU A 122 -0.82 -1.67 -0.44
CA LEU A 122 -2.21 -2.14 -0.40
C LEU A 122 -2.60 -2.55 1.02
N GLU A 123 -1.78 -3.33 1.73
CA GLU A 123 -2.03 -3.76 3.11
C GLU A 123 -2.14 -2.56 4.06
N VAL A 124 -1.23 -1.57 3.91
CA VAL A 124 -1.27 -0.31 4.67
C VAL A 124 -2.54 0.48 4.37
N ALA A 125 -2.87 0.67 3.10
CA ALA A 125 -4.05 1.42 2.68
C ALA A 125 -5.35 0.76 3.16
N GLU A 126 -5.48 -0.55 3.03
CA GLU A 126 -6.65 -1.30 3.51
C GLU A 126 -6.81 -1.19 5.03
N HIS A 127 -5.70 -1.21 5.78
CA HIS A 127 -5.73 -1.03 7.21
C HIS A 127 -6.31 0.34 7.61
N TYR A 128 -5.76 1.42 7.07
CA TYR A 128 -6.22 2.77 7.41
C TYR A 128 -7.62 3.07 6.88
N GLN A 129 -7.98 2.56 5.72
CA GLN A 129 -9.33 2.68 5.18
C GLN A 129 -10.36 1.94 6.05
N GLU A 130 -10.01 0.75 6.57
CA GLU A 130 -10.86 0.02 7.50
C GLU A 130 -11.01 0.77 8.82
N GLN A 131 -9.94 1.37 9.35
CA GLN A 131 -10.01 2.19 10.55
C GLN A 131 -10.92 3.41 10.34
N ALA A 132 -10.75 4.13 9.23
CA ALA A 132 -11.59 5.25 8.86
C ALA A 132 -13.06 4.85 8.76
N TYR A 133 -13.35 3.75 8.05
CA TYR A 133 -14.70 3.23 7.92
C TYR A 133 -15.34 2.92 9.28
N ARG A 134 -14.62 2.27 10.19
CA ARG A 134 -15.10 1.95 11.53
C ARG A 134 -15.31 3.20 12.37
N SER A 135 -14.42 4.17 12.27
CA SER A 135 -14.54 5.42 13.03
C SER A 135 -15.74 6.23 12.60
N LEU A 136 -16.06 6.26 11.32
CA LEU A 136 -17.17 7.03 10.74
C LEU A 136 -18.53 6.34 10.88
N ASN A 137 -18.58 5.02 10.75
CA ASN A 137 -19.82 4.24 10.75
C ASN A 137 -20.16 3.58 12.09
N GLY A 138 -19.31 3.78 13.10
CA GLY A 138 -19.47 3.15 14.41
C GLY A 138 -19.13 1.65 14.42
N ALA A 139 -19.29 1.02 15.58
CA ALA A 139 -18.94 -0.37 15.78
C ALA A 139 -19.88 -1.33 15.04
N SER A 140 -19.33 -2.20 14.22
CA SER A 140 -20.07 -3.28 13.58
C SER A 140 -20.57 -4.33 14.60
N ARG A 141 -21.48 -5.22 14.20
CA ARG A 141 -21.89 -6.35 15.05
C ARG A 141 -20.70 -7.21 15.48
N LYS A 142 -19.71 -7.38 14.62
CA LYS A 142 -18.47 -8.12 14.90
C LYS A 142 -17.62 -7.40 15.94
N ASP A 143 -17.49 -6.08 15.83
CA ASP A 143 -16.73 -5.27 16.78
C ASP A 143 -17.37 -5.29 18.16
N ILE A 144 -18.69 -5.21 18.23
CA ILE A 144 -19.43 -5.34 19.50
C ILE A 144 -19.22 -6.73 20.11
N LYS A 145 -19.27 -7.78 19.32
CA LYS A 145 -19.00 -9.15 19.78
C LYS A 145 -17.59 -9.29 20.33
N ASN A 146 -16.60 -8.77 19.62
CA ASN A 146 -15.20 -8.78 20.03
C ASN A 146 -14.99 -7.97 21.31
N LEU A 147 -15.61 -6.79 21.41
CA LEU A 147 -15.62 -5.94 22.60
C LEU A 147 -16.13 -6.71 23.82
N ILE A 148 -17.29 -7.35 23.69
CA ILE A 148 -17.88 -8.16 24.77
C ILE A 148 -16.92 -9.29 25.19
N GLN A 149 -16.31 -9.99 24.24
CA GLN A 149 -15.36 -11.08 24.55
C GLN A 149 -14.11 -10.57 25.25
N ASP A 150 -13.59 -9.40 24.86
CA ASP A 150 -12.41 -8.81 25.48
C ASP A 150 -12.71 -8.39 26.94
N TYR A 151 -13.82 -7.74 27.19
CA TYR A 151 -14.25 -7.36 28.54
C TYR A 151 -14.46 -8.59 29.44
N LYS A 152 -15.04 -9.66 28.90
CA LYS A 152 -15.17 -10.93 29.63
C LYS A 152 -13.81 -11.53 29.97
N ARG A 153 -12.85 -11.54 29.03
CA ARG A 153 -11.49 -12.04 29.28
C ARG A 153 -10.74 -11.26 30.37
N ARG A 154 -11.07 -9.96 30.50
CA ARG A 154 -10.48 -9.07 31.52
C ARG A 154 -11.23 -9.08 32.85
N GLY A 155 -12.29 -9.89 33.00
CA GLY A 155 -13.12 -9.93 34.21
C GLY A 155 -13.93 -8.65 34.48
N LYS A 156 -14.24 -7.90 33.42
CA LYS A 156 -14.94 -6.60 33.49
C LYS A 156 -16.37 -6.68 32.97
N GLU A 157 -17.09 -7.75 33.29
CA GLU A 157 -18.45 -7.97 32.80
C GLU A 157 -19.42 -6.83 33.13
N LYS A 158 -19.28 -6.21 34.30
CA LYS A 158 -20.12 -5.11 34.73
C LYS A 158 -20.01 -3.84 33.89
N GLU A 159 -18.90 -3.69 33.16
CA GLU A 159 -18.62 -2.55 32.26
C GLU A 159 -19.12 -2.79 30.83
N ILE A 160 -19.54 -4.00 30.48
CA ILE A 160 -19.89 -4.40 29.09
C ILE A 160 -21.04 -3.56 28.56
N GLU A 161 -22.09 -3.35 29.34
CA GLU A 161 -23.29 -2.62 28.90
C GLU A 161 -22.95 -1.16 28.53
N ALA A 162 -22.22 -0.48 29.41
CA ALA A 162 -21.75 0.88 29.15
C ALA A 162 -20.81 0.98 27.94
N ALA A 163 -19.87 0.01 27.78
CA ALA A 163 -18.95 -0.03 26.66
C ALA A 163 -19.68 -0.27 25.32
N VAL A 164 -20.68 -1.17 25.31
CA VAL A 164 -21.52 -1.45 24.14
C VAL A 164 -22.41 -0.25 23.80
N ALA A 165 -22.99 0.41 24.79
CA ALA A 165 -23.79 1.63 24.59
C ALA A 165 -22.92 2.74 23.98
N GLY A 166 -21.73 2.98 24.50
CA GLY A 166 -20.77 3.94 23.94
C GLY A 166 -20.34 3.60 22.52
N ALA A 167 -20.11 2.32 22.22
CA ALA A 167 -19.76 1.89 20.86
C ALA A 167 -20.93 2.06 19.85
N LYS A 168 -22.17 1.91 20.30
CA LYS A 168 -23.38 2.12 19.48
C LYS A 168 -23.77 3.59 19.31
N ALA A 169 -23.41 4.44 20.27
CA ALA A 169 -23.77 5.86 20.27
C ALA A 169 -22.94 6.70 19.27
N ARG A 170 -21.86 6.15 18.70
CA ARG A 170 -21.11 6.81 17.64
C ARG A 170 -22.01 6.94 16.42
N ASN A 171 -22.18 8.17 15.93
CA ASN A 171 -23.04 8.49 14.81
C ASN A 171 -22.67 7.63 13.59
N ARG A 172 -23.62 6.86 13.09
CA ARG A 172 -23.52 6.17 11.81
C ARG A 172 -23.75 7.20 10.71
N THR A 173 -22.74 7.39 9.89
CA THR A 173 -22.79 8.29 8.73
C THR A 173 -23.16 7.58 7.43
N ASP A 174 -23.26 6.24 7.45
CA ASP A 174 -23.51 5.37 6.28
C ASP A 174 -22.59 5.68 5.08
N ILE A 175 -21.35 6.07 5.38
CA ILE A 175 -20.34 6.33 4.36
C ILE A 175 -19.83 4.99 3.81
N PRO A 176 -19.86 4.78 2.48
CA PRO A 176 -19.27 3.60 1.86
C PRO A 176 -17.78 3.48 2.19
N LYS A 177 -17.28 2.24 2.39
CA LYS A 177 -15.86 2.00 2.73
C LYS A 177 -14.91 2.68 1.75
N ALA A 178 -15.22 2.65 0.45
CA ALA A 178 -14.40 3.28 -0.60
C ALA A 178 -14.27 4.81 -0.47
N LEU A 179 -15.15 5.46 0.29
CA LEU A 179 -15.15 6.91 0.52
C LEU A 179 -14.73 7.27 1.96
N ALA A 180 -14.45 6.29 2.81
CA ALA A 180 -14.05 6.53 4.18
C ALA A 180 -12.60 7.01 4.26
N TYR A 181 -12.39 8.09 5.00
CA TYR A 181 -11.08 8.62 5.34
C TYR A 181 -11.09 9.25 6.73
N CYS A 182 -9.92 9.36 7.35
CA CYS A 182 -9.72 10.10 8.59
C CYS A 182 -8.91 11.36 8.34
N GLN A 183 -9.28 12.45 9.01
CA GLN A 183 -8.47 13.65 9.07
C GLN A 183 -7.53 13.58 10.28
N GLY A 184 -6.30 14.04 10.11
CA GLY A 184 -5.31 14.07 11.18
C GLY A 184 -4.53 12.75 11.35
N GLU A 185 -3.78 12.68 12.42
CA GLU A 185 -3.00 11.48 12.77
C GLU A 185 -3.90 10.42 13.40
N LEU A 186 -3.76 9.19 12.92
CA LEU A 186 -4.42 7.99 13.47
C LEU A 186 -3.52 7.30 14.48
#